data_0871bb174dfb0783169a5c6ad4dcbf2c
#
_entry.id   0871bb174dfb0783169a5c6ad4dcbf2c
#
_cell.length_a   1.000
_cell.length_b   1.000
_cell.length_c   1.000
_cell.angle_alpha   90.00
_cell.angle_beta   90.00
_cell.angle_gamma   90.00
#
_symmetry.space_group_name_H-M   'P 1'
#
loop_
_entity.id
_entity.type
_entity.pdbx_description
1 polymer ?
#
loop_
_entity_poly.entity_id
_entity_poly.type
_entity_poly.pdbx_seq_one_letter_code
_entity_poly.pdbx_strand_id
1 'polypeptide(L)'
;MLKHIAGPVCLAISLLLAACIQPAGTAERVLPQPGTPQKVIAVVDLEQETNAFSPVKTTLKDFQARDLYYGDAMIAPSLEQRDQVAGFLQAVEDYGKGNIRIVPIMEAKAASGGPVEKDVYAGFKNEIMTRLRDAGKLDGIYLSLHGSMGVEGLVDPEGDLLQAIRDEFGDQIPVGTSYDQHANMTEKKATLATFIVGYKTNPHRDFFNTGYTSGKILVQTVLGEVSPTMVVNKLRLLRGGGTMMDFLAPMDRIFSRMKQMEQSPNVLCVSNFLVHPFLDEPELGWSTVAVTDNDPELANRLANEIADLDWSVRGYKVTQKILSPSEAVRAARDSWLERLLGTTMFCDLSDTVGTGSPGENTWILKALAEEGPDLVSYVTVRDAEVVQQLWDTPLNQEVTVSVGGKLEKVYNRPYTFSGQLIFRGEGRDGAKSSGRAVVIRNRGTHLIVTEEAPNTYFPSFFTSLGLDLMKADVVVAKNLFPFRIRFLQYNRKTFNVVSAGTTNIDVFQIDYKNITRPIYPLDEVDSWQWKKWENPPVK
;
A
#
# COMPACT_ATOMS: atom_id res chain seq x y z
N MET A 1 -5.13 -40.18 -6.40
CA MET A 1 -3.91 -40.84 -5.94
C MET A 1 -2.60 -40.20 -6.44
N LEU A 2 -2.61 -39.46 -7.53
CA LEU A 2 -1.39 -38.78 -8.05
C LEU A 2 -1.01 -37.45 -7.38
N LYS A 3 -1.92 -36.83 -6.64
CA LYS A 3 -1.67 -35.52 -5.95
C LYS A 3 -0.70 -35.60 -4.75
N HIS A 4 -0.33 -36.78 -4.27
CA HIS A 4 0.53 -36.98 -3.08
C HIS A 4 1.99 -37.33 -3.37
N ILE A 5 2.40 -37.46 -4.63
CA ILE A 5 3.76 -37.94 -4.99
C ILE A 5 4.76 -36.78 -5.30
N ALA A 6 4.32 -35.54 -5.39
CA ALA A 6 5.19 -34.40 -5.71
C ALA A 6 5.88 -33.71 -4.50
N GLY A 7 6.00 -34.41 -3.38
CA GLY A 7 6.41 -33.85 -2.09
C GLY A 7 7.89 -33.59 -1.78
N PRO A 8 8.90 -34.17 -2.43
CA PRO A 8 10.28 -33.97 -1.92
C PRO A 8 11.17 -32.99 -2.72
N VAL A 9 10.74 -32.43 -3.81
CA VAL A 9 11.64 -31.60 -4.66
C VAL A 9 11.65 -30.12 -4.28
N CYS A 10 10.66 -29.63 -3.53
CA CYS A 10 10.58 -28.20 -3.13
C CYS A 10 11.31 -27.85 -1.83
N LEU A 11 11.89 -28.82 -1.10
CA LEU A 11 12.56 -28.54 0.19
C LEU A 11 13.95 -27.92 0.05
N ALA A 12 14.55 -27.96 -1.13
CA ALA A 12 15.90 -27.44 -1.36
C ALA A 12 15.97 -25.93 -1.63
N ILE A 13 14.86 -25.27 -1.99
CA ILE A 13 14.84 -23.83 -2.29
C ILE A 13 14.51 -22.99 -1.06
N SER A 14 13.86 -23.56 -0.05
CA SER A 14 13.51 -22.84 1.18
C SER A 14 14.70 -22.64 2.15
N LEU A 15 15.82 -23.32 1.95
CA LEU A 15 17.00 -23.24 2.82
C LEU A 15 18.03 -22.18 2.39
N LEU A 16 17.87 -21.54 1.24
CA LEU A 16 18.79 -20.51 0.75
C LEU A 16 18.38 -19.07 1.13
N LEU A 17 17.24 -18.88 1.77
CA LEU A 17 16.77 -17.56 2.23
C LEU A 17 16.94 -17.32 3.75
N ALA A 18 17.49 -18.31 4.49
CA ALA A 18 17.66 -18.21 5.94
C ALA A 18 19.09 -17.82 6.40
N ALA A 19 20.01 -17.53 5.48
CA ALA A 19 21.39 -17.23 5.82
C ALA A 19 21.71 -15.76 5.56
N CYS A 20 21.24 -14.85 6.41
CA CYS A 20 21.80 -13.51 6.68
C CYS A 20 21.03 -12.81 7.81
N ILE A 21 20.81 -13.50 8.92
CA ILE A 21 20.48 -12.82 10.18
C ILE A 21 21.71 -12.92 11.06
N GLN A 22 22.56 -11.92 10.98
CA GLN A 22 23.54 -11.71 12.06
C GLN A 22 22.79 -11.18 13.29
N PRO A 23 23.04 -11.70 14.50
CA PRO A 23 22.46 -11.12 15.70
C PRO A 23 23.01 -9.69 15.83
N ALA A 24 22.09 -8.73 15.95
CA ALA A 24 22.44 -7.36 16.29
C ALA A 24 23.24 -7.37 17.58
N GLY A 25 24.49 -6.95 17.51
CA GLY A 25 25.29 -6.68 18.69
C GLY A 25 24.55 -5.66 19.55
N THR A 26 24.51 -5.90 20.85
CA THR A 26 24.05 -4.92 21.85
C THR A 26 24.95 -3.70 21.75
N ALA A 27 24.49 -2.68 20.99
CA ALA A 27 25.17 -1.40 20.98
C ALA A 27 25.06 -0.81 22.40
N GLU A 28 26.19 -0.51 23.03
CA GLU A 28 26.22 0.27 24.25
C GLU A 28 25.51 1.60 23.98
N ARG A 29 24.45 1.88 24.73
CA ARG A 29 23.77 3.19 24.67
C ARG A 29 24.77 4.28 25.02
N VAL A 30 25.14 5.11 24.04
CA VAL A 30 25.91 6.32 24.27
C VAL A 30 25.01 7.30 25.06
N LEU A 31 25.26 7.39 26.35
CA LEU A 31 24.55 8.37 27.21
C LEU A 31 24.99 9.79 26.83
N PRO A 32 24.06 10.77 26.86
CA PRO A 32 24.39 12.16 26.56
C PRO A 32 25.51 12.67 27.47
N GLN A 33 26.43 13.46 26.92
CA GLN A 33 27.43 14.18 27.73
C GLN A 33 26.69 15.17 28.63
N PRO A 34 26.93 15.19 29.96
CA PRO A 34 26.29 16.12 30.86
C PRO A 34 26.59 17.59 30.47
N GLY A 35 25.55 18.35 30.15
CA GLY A 35 25.66 19.80 29.93
C GLY A 35 25.50 20.27 28.46
N THR A 36 25.38 19.38 27.47
CA THR A 36 25.08 19.80 26.09
C THR A 36 23.56 19.93 25.91
N PRO A 37 23.05 21.09 25.40
CA PRO A 37 21.64 21.22 25.10
C PRO A 37 21.25 20.23 24.01
N GLN A 38 20.34 19.28 24.29
CA GLN A 38 19.83 18.36 23.28
C GLN A 38 18.96 19.11 22.29
N LYS A 39 19.15 18.81 21.01
CA LYS A 39 18.22 19.18 19.95
C LYS A 39 16.95 18.30 20.07
N VAL A 40 15.80 18.86 19.76
CA VAL A 40 14.51 18.20 19.94
C VAL A 40 13.85 17.95 18.59
N ILE A 41 13.56 16.68 18.29
CA ILE A 41 12.86 16.30 17.05
C ILE A 41 11.52 15.62 17.41
N ALA A 42 10.42 16.15 16.88
CA ALA A 42 9.11 15.54 17.01
C ALA A 42 8.90 14.49 15.90
N VAL A 43 8.14 13.42 16.21
CA VAL A 43 7.86 12.31 15.29
C VAL A 43 6.36 12.08 15.20
N VAL A 44 5.83 12.11 13.97
CA VAL A 44 4.43 11.80 13.62
C VAL A 44 4.41 10.70 12.58
N ASP A 45 3.46 9.79 12.69
CA ASP A 45 3.17 8.76 11.70
C ASP A 45 1.67 8.76 11.40
N LEU A 46 1.29 9.14 10.16
CA LEU A 46 -0.11 9.24 9.74
C LEU A 46 -0.25 8.65 8.34
N GLU A 47 -0.75 7.41 8.25
CA GLU A 47 -0.78 6.66 7.01
C GLU A 47 -2.16 6.08 6.68
N GLN A 48 -2.64 6.34 5.48
CA GLN A 48 -3.76 5.66 4.86
C GLN A 48 -3.68 5.81 3.35
N GLU A 49 -3.88 4.74 2.61
CA GLU A 49 -3.97 4.74 1.15
C GLU A 49 -5.43 4.80 0.71
N THR A 50 -5.78 5.83 -0.04
CA THR A 50 -7.16 6.07 -0.45
C THR A 50 -7.44 5.57 -1.86
N ASN A 51 -8.55 4.84 -2.01
CA ASN A 51 -9.25 4.67 -3.28
C ASN A 51 -10.43 5.64 -3.32
N ALA A 52 -10.31 6.74 -4.07
CA ALA A 52 -11.33 7.77 -4.18
C ALA A 52 -12.66 7.28 -4.79
N PHE A 53 -12.63 6.14 -5.48
CA PHE A 53 -13.82 5.51 -6.09
C PHE A 53 -14.50 4.49 -5.18
N SER A 54 -13.94 4.21 -4.01
CA SER A 54 -14.58 3.36 -3.00
C SER A 54 -15.66 4.14 -2.25
N PRO A 55 -16.89 3.62 -2.17
CA PRO A 55 -17.96 4.27 -1.43
C PRO A 55 -17.87 4.05 0.09
N VAL A 56 -16.99 3.16 0.53
CA VAL A 56 -16.80 2.81 1.94
C VAL A 56 -15.72 3.70 2.52
N LYS A 57 -16.11 4.66 3.35
CA LYS A 57 -15.19 5.58 4.01
C LYS A 57 -14.31 4.87 5.02
N THR A 58 -13.11 5.42 5.21
CA THR A 58 -12.22 5.03 6.30
C THR A 58 -12.61 5.81 7.56
N THR A 59 -12.93 5.10 8.62
CA THR A 59 -13.45 5.62 9.89
C THR A 59 -12.40 5.57 11.01
N LEU A 60 -12.68 6.19 12.15
CA LEU A 60 -11.82 6.06 13.33
C LEU A 60 -11.61 4.60 13.77
N LYS A 61 -12.61 3.74 13.58
CA LYS A 61 -12.52 2.31 13.92
C LYS A 61 -11.46 1.58 13.08
N ASP A 62 -11.25 1.99 11.83
CA ASP A 62 -10.27 1.38 10.95
C ASP A 62 -8.84 1.67 11.42
N PHE A 63 -8.59 2.88 11.93
CA PHE A 63 -7.33 3.24 12.59
C PHE A 63 -7.15 2.50 13.93
N GLN A 64 -8.19 2.43 14.75
CA GLN A 64 -8.17 1.69 16.02
C GLN A 64 -7.95 0.18 15.84
N ALA A 65 -8.42 -0.38 14.74
CA ALA A 65 -8.26 -1.80 14.42
C ALA A 65 -6.86 -2.13 13.90
N ARG A 66 -6.11 -1.14 13.43
CA ARG A 66 -4.75 -1.33 12.93
C ARG A 66 -3.74 -0.76 13.91
N ASP A 67 -3.46 0.54 13.85
CA ASP A 67 -2.49 1.18 14.72
C ASP A 67 -2.99 2.61 15.06
N LEU A 68 -3.26 2.88 16.32
CA LEU A 68 -3.59 4.20 16.84
C LEU A 68 -2.95 4.37 18.21
N TYR A 69 -1.84 5.08 18.26
CA TYR A 69 -1.04 5.30 19.45
C TYR A 69 -0.70 6.78 19.63
N TYR A 70 -0.54 7.21 20.88
CA TYR A 70 -0.23 8.58 21.23
C TYR A 70 1.01 8.65 22.11
N GLY A 71 1.92 9.58 21.82
CA GLY A 71 3.15 9.78 22.58
C GLY A 71 4.03 8.52 22.59
N ASP A 72 4.65 8.23 23.71
CA ASP A 72 5.60 7.11 23.85
C ASP A 72 5.00 5.73 23.53
N ALA A 73 3.67 5.61 23.57
CA ALA A 73 3.00 4.34 23.28
C ALA A 73 3.22 3.86 21.83
N MET A 74 3.57 4.76 20.89
CA MET A 74 3.86 4.39 19.50
C MET A 74 5.21 3.69 19.31
N ILE A 75 6.16 3.84 20.25
CA ILE A 75 7.55 3.40 20.05
C ILE A 75 7.69 1.87 20.02
N ALA A 76 7.09 1.18 20.99
CA ALA A 76 7.24 -0.28 21.08
C ALA A 76 6.62 -1.02 19.88
N PRO A 77 5.39 -0.69 19.43
CA PRO A 77 4.82 -1.26 18.20
C PRO A 77 5.67 -1.01 16.96
N SER A 78 6.16 0.23 16.78
CA SER A 78 7.01 0.57 15.62
C SER A 78 8.30 -0.25 15.60
N LEU A 79 8.97 -0.41 16.73
CA LEU A 79 10.18 -1.22 16.85
C LEU A 79 9.92 -2.71 16.53
N GLU A 80 8.78 -3.26 16.98
CA GLU A 80 8.38 -4.63 16.69
C GLU A 80 8.08 -4.83 15.20
N GLN A 81 7.37 -3.89 14.58
CA GLN A 81 7.01 -3.93 13.17
C GLN A 81 8.20 -3.62 12.24
N ARG A 82 9.28 -3.00 12.78
CA ARG A 82 10.42 -2.50 12.02
C ARG A 82 9.99 -1.56 10.87
N ASP A 83 9.09 -0.67 11.18
CA ASP A 83 8.52 0.29 10.25
C ASP A 83 9.42 1.54 10.04
N GLN A 84 8.87 2.61 9.45
CA GLN A 84 9.60 3.85 9.19
C GLN A 84 10.04 4.54 10.47
N VAL A 85 9.20 4.58 11.51
CA VAL A 85 9.54 5.19 12.79
C VAL A 85 10.70 4.43 13.46
N ALA A 86 10.69 3.09 13.41
CA ALA A 86 11.82 2.28 13.90
C ALA A 86 13.13 2.61 13.17
N GLY A 87 13.07 2.77 11.85
CA GLY A 87 14.23 3.17 11.05
C GLY A 87 14.74 4.57 11.42
N PHE A 88 13.81 5.52 11.59
CA PHE A 88 14.12 6.88 12.04
C PHE A 88 14.81 6.88 13.40
N LEU A 89 14.29 6.14 14.39
CA LEU A 89 14.88 6.03 15.71
C LEU A 89 16.30 5.46 15.67
N GLN A 90 16.55 4.45 14.86
CA GLN A 90 17.88 3.90 14.65
C GLN A 90 18.85 4.95 14.07
N ALA A 91 18.40 5.75 13.11
CA ALA A 91 19.23 6.82 12.55
C ALA A 91 19.53 7.91 13.61
N VAL A 92 18.58 8.22 14.49
CA VAL A 92 18.82 9.14 15.62
C VAL A 92 19.90 8.58 16.57
N GLU A 93 19.89 7.30 16.85
CA GLU A 93 20.93 6.65 17.66
C GLU A 93 22.31 6.73 16.97
N ASP A 94 22.39 6.38 15.69
CA ASP A 94 23.64 6.31 14.93
C ASP A 94 24.26 7.70 14.68
N TYR A 95 23.45 8.71 14.34
CA TYR A 95 23.92 10.04 13.94
C TYR A 95 23.75 11.12 15.01
N GLY A 96 22.79 10.98 15.90
CA GLY A 96 22.51 11.97 16.95
C GLY A 96 23.54 11.96 18.09
N LYS A 97 24.26 10.85 18.29
CA LYS A 97 25.34 10.71 19.29
C LYS A 97 24.96 11.22 20.68
N GLY A 98 23.70 10.98 21.09
CA GLY A 98 23.16 11.44 22.35
C GLY A 98 22.75 12.93 22.39
N ASN A 99 22.92 13.69 21.33
CA ASN A 99 22.56 15.12 21.27
C ASN A 99 21.12 15.37 20.78
N ILE A 100 20.37 14.32 20.44
CA ILE A 100 19.00 14.40 19.97
C ILE A 100 18.04 13.79 21.00
N ARG A 101 17.00 14.52 21.35
CA ARG A 101 15.84 14.04 22.11
C ARG A 101 14.65 13.90 21.18
N ILE A 102 14.03 12.74 21.18
CA ILE A 102 12.82 12.48 20.40
C ILE A 102 11.58 12.78 21.24
N VAL A 103 10.58 13.39 20.61
CA VAL A 103 9.24 13.59 21.14
C VAL A 103 8.25 12.85 20.23
N PRO A 104 7.82 11.64 20.61
CA PRO A 104 6.78 10.93 19.88
C PRO A 104 5.44 11.68 20.03
N ILE A 105 4.76 11.91 18.92
CA ILE A 105 3.52 12.69 18.89
C ILE A 105 2.31 11.77 18.75
N MET A 106 2.19 11.10 17.63
CA MET A 106 1.07 10.22 17.30
C MET A 106 1.45 9.27 16.18
N GLU A 107 0.95 8.06 16.26
CA GLU A 107 0.88 7.11 15.15
C GLU A 107 -0.59 6.77 14.87
N ALA A 108 -1.02 6.93 13.63
CA ALA A 108 -2.35 6.55 13.18
C ALA A 108 -2.26 5.92 11.78
N LYS A 109 -2.47 4.62 11.70
CA LYS A 109 -2.44 3.85 10.45
C LYS A 109 -3.75 3.11 10.24
N ALA A 110 -4.31 3.22 9.04
CA ALA A 110 -5.42 2.40 8.60
C ALA A 110 -5.04 1.58 7.37
N ALA A 111 -5.80 0.51 7.08
CA ALA A 111 -5.67 -0.21 5.83
C ALA A 111 -6.12 0.68 4.65
N SER A 112 -5.68 0.32 3.42
CA SER A 112 -6.20 0.95 2.21
C SER A 112 -7.72 0.88 2.17
N GLY A 113 -8.40 1.99 1.86
CA GLY A 113 -9.84 2.12 1.94
C GLY A 113 -10.37 3.26 1.09
N GLY A 114 -11.62 3.65 1.28
CA GLY A 114 -12.14 4.89 0.71
C GLY A 114 -11.64 6.13 1.47
N PRO A 115 -12.07 7.32 1.06
CA PRO A 115 -11.67 8.57 1.72
C PRO A 115 -11.92 8.54 3.22
N VAL A 116 -10.98 9.07 4.00
CA VAL A 116 -11.11 9.21 5.45
C VAL A 116 -12.25 10.19 5.77
N GLU A 117 -13.06 9.88 6.76
CA GLU A 117 -14.09 10.80 7.24
C GLU A 117 -13.47 12.14 7.66
N LYS A 118 -14.10 13.24 7.28
CA LYS A 118 -13.62 14.60 7.53
C LYS A 118 -13.31 14.86 9.01
N ASP A 119 -14.21 14.44 9.89
CA ASP A 119 -14.08 14.67 11.33
C ASP A 119 -12.96 13.84 11.95
N VAL A 120 -12.67 12.65 11.41
CA VAL A 120 -11.55 11.79 11.85
C VAL A 120 -10.22 12.47 11.53
N TYR A 121 -10.04 12.92 10.29
CA TYR A 121 -8.84 13.66 9.91
C TYR A 121 -8.69 14.96 10.71
N ALA A 122 -9.76 15.75 10.86
CA ALA A 122 -9.73 16.98 11.64
C ALA A 122 -9.33 16.72 13.10
N GLY A 123 -9.81 15.62 13.68
CA GLY A 123 -9.41 15.16 15.02
C GLY A 123 -7.91 14.84 15.09
N PHE A 124 -7.37 14.08 14.15
CA PHE A 124 -5.95 13.75 14.10
C PHE A 124 -5.07 14.98 13.91
N LYS A 125 -5.41 15.86 12.94
CA LYS A 125 -4.69 17.11 12.73
C LYS A 125 -4.64 17.96 14.00
N ASN A 126 -5.79 18.10 14.67
CA ASN A 126 -5.90 18.88 15.91
C ASN A 126 -5.03 18.28 17.03
N GLU A 127 -5.04 16.96 17.20
CA GLU A 127 -4.24 16.24 18.19
C GLU A 127 -2.74 16.39 17.90
N ILE A 128 -2.32 16.21 16.65
CA ILE A 128 -0.93 16.41 16.21
C ILE A 128 -0.49 17.83 16.54
N MET A 129 -1.24 18.85 16.12
CA MET A 129 -0.87 20.25 16.35
C MET A 129 -0.83 20.61 17.82
N THR A 130 -1.75 20.09 18.63
CA THR A 130 -1.76 20.31 20.08
C THR A 130 -0.51 19.72 20.73
N ARG A 131 -0.18 18.47 20.42
CA ARG A 131 1.01 17.80 20.98
C ARG A 131 2.32 18.41 20.49
N LEU A 132 2.39 18.88 19.26
CA LEU A 132 3.56 19.61 18.76
C LEU A 132 3.79 20.91 19.54
N ARG A 133 2.73 21.68 19.88
CA ARG A 133 2.83 22.89 20.73
C ARG A 133 3.27 22.52 22.15
N ASP A 134 2.68 21.48 22.73
CA ASP A 134 2.98 21.02 24.09
C ASP A 134 4.43 20.50 24.22
N ALA A 135 5.02 20.03 23.14
CA ALA A 135 6.43 19.64 23.08
C ALA A 135 7.40 20.82 23.33
N GLY A 136 6.93 22.04 23.21
CA GLY A 136 7.71 23.28 23.38
C GLY A 136 8.62 23.56 22.20
N LYS A 137 9.86 24.00 22.47
CA LYS A 137 10.80 24.30 21.39
C LYS A 137 11.23 23.02 20.67
N LEU A 138 10.99 23.00 19.36
CA LEU A 138 11.44 21.94 18.44
C LEU A 138 12.59 22.47 17.57
N ASP A 139 13.54 21.58 17.25
CA ASP A 139 14.63 21.82 16.31
C ASP A 139 14.43 21.09 14.98
N GLY A 140 13.45 20.15 14.90
CA GLY A 140 13.06 19.46 13.70
C GLY A 140 11.77 18.68 13.88
N ILE A 141 11.09 18.35 12.77
CA ILE A 141 9.87 17.53 12.75
C ILE A 141 10.04 16.45 11.69
N TYR A 142 9.77 15.21 12.04
CA TYR A 142 9.68 14.07 11.11
C TYR A 142 8.23 13.64 10.96
N LEU A 143 7.79 13.52 9.70
CA LEU A 143 6.48 13.01 9.32
C LEU A 143 6.64 11.76 8.47
N SER A 144 6.17 10.63 8.97
CA SER A 144 5.92 9.43 8.19
C SER A 144 4.50 9.50 7.64
N LEU A 145 4.34 9.55 6.33
CA LEU A 145 3.07 9.76 5.66
C LEU A 145 2.91 8.75 4.52
N HIS A 146 1.66 8.46 4.10
CA HIS A 146 1.46 7.64 2.92
C HIS A 146 1.67 8.43 1.62
N GLY A 147 1.15 9.63 1.53
CA GLY A 147 1.21 10.49 0.34
C GLY A 147 0.01 10.36 -0.60
N SER A 148 -0.85 9.37 -0.42
CA SER A 148 -2.10 9.20 -1.16
C SER A 148 -3.33 9.12 -0.25
N MET A 149 -3.27 9.71 0.93
CA MET A 149 -4.42 9.88 1.79
C MET A 149 -5.41 10.85 1.13
N GLY A 150 -6.66 10.44 1.03
CA GLY A 150 -7.80 11.27 0.65
C GLY A 150 -8.74 11.45 1.82
N VAL A 151 -9.32 12.64 1.95
CA VAL A 151 -10.28 12.99 3.01
C VAL A 151 -11.53 13.55 2.38
N GLU A 152 -12.68 13.21 2.92
CA GLU A 152 -13.96 13.70 2.45
C GLU A 152 -13.99 15.24 2.41
N GLY A 153 -14.14 15.80 1.21
CA GLY A 153 -14.25 17.25 1.00
C GLY A 153 -12.96 18.05 1.21
N LEU A 154 -11.81 17.38 1.32
CA LEU A 154 -10.51 18.03 1.44
C LEU A 154 -9.52 17.45 0.41
N VAL A 155 -8.98 18.31 -0.41
CA VAL A 155 -7.91 17.98 -1.35
C VAL A 155 -6.57 18.08 -0.62
N ASP A 156 -5.69 17.08 -0.81
CA ASP A 156 -4.34 17.03 -0.24
C ASP A 156 -4.29 17.24 1.29
N PRO A 157 -4.84 16.30 2.09
CA PRO A 157 -4.83 16.43 3.55
C PRO A 157 -3.43 16.44 4.16
N GLU A 158 -2.46 15.77 3.55
CA GLU A 158 -1.08 15.75 4.03
C GLU A 158 -0.37 17.08 3.75
N GLY A 159 -0.66 17.74 2.62
CA GLY A 159 -0.26 19.11 2.35
C GLY A 159 -0.95 20.13 3.28
N ASP A 160 -2.19 19.86 3.68
CA ASP A 160 -2.92 20.67 4.67
C ASP A 160 -2.30 20.56 6.07
N LEU A 161 -1.83 19.36 6.47
CA LEU A 161 -1.08 19.16 7.71
C LEU A 161 0.29 19.89 7.67
N LEU A 162 1.02 19.77 6.57
CA LEU A 162 2.30 20.47 6.38
C LEU A 162 2.12 21.99 6.44
N GLN A 163 1.05 22.52 5.84
CA GLN A 163 0.72 23.94 5.91
C GLN A 163 0.49 24.39 7.37
N ALA A 164 -0.30 23.64 8.14
CA ALA A 164 -0.55 23.96 9.54
C ALA A 164 0.74 23.96 10.39
N ILE A 165 1.66 23.03 10.10
CA ILE A 165 2.97 22.98 10.77
C ILE A 165 3.80 24.22 10.39
N ARG A 166 3.82 24.62 9.12
CA ARG A 166 4.54 25.84 8.69
C ARG A 166 3.96 27.11 9.29
N ASP A 167 2.63 27.21 9.33
CA ASP A 167 1.93 28.37 9.90
C ASP A 167 2.25 28.55 11.39
N GLU A 168 2.45 27.46 12.13
CA GLU A 168 2.73 27.47 13.58
C GLU A 168 4.22 27.62 13.90
N PHE A 169 5.08 26.83 13.21
CA PHE A 169 6.51 26.70 13.56
C PHE A 169 7.44 27.47 12.61
N GLY A 170 6.91 28.03 11.52
CA GLY A 170 7.67 28.80 10.53
C GLY A 170 8.49 27.95 9.56
N ASP A 171 9.15 28.63 8.61
CA ASP A 171 9.88 27.99 7.51
C ASP A 171 11.29 27.53 7.90
N GLN A 172 11.82 28.01 9.03
CA GLN A 172 13.20 27.73 9.43
C GLN A 172 13.38 26.38 10.15
N ILE A 173 12.31 25.79 10.67
CA ILE A 173 12.40 24.47 11.27
C ILE A 173 12.50 23.38 10.17
N PRO A 174 13.51 22.50 10.20
CA PRO A 174 13.57 21.37 9.27
C PRO A 174 12.35 20.45 9.45
N VAL A 175 11.60 20.21 8.36
CA VAL A 175 10.50 19.23 8.30
C VAL A 175 10.88 18.18 7.27
N GLY A 176 11.33 17.02 7.75
CA GLY A 176 11.61 15.86 6.92
C GLY A 176 10.39 14.98 6.76
N THR A 177 10.12 14.52 5.54
CA THR A 177 9.00 13.62 5.27
C THR A 177 9.44 12.34 4.61
N SER A 178 8.77 11.23 4.92
CA SER A 178 8.86 10.00 4.16
C SER A 178 7.49 9.58 3.64
N TYR A 179 7.47 8.94 2.47
CA TYR A 179 6.24 8.55 1.80
C TYR A 179 6.34 7.14 1.20
N ASP A 180 5.18 6.50 1.05
CA ASP A 180 5.02 5.34 0.19
C ASP A 180 5.36 5.68 -1.27
N GLN A 181 5.76 4.68 -2.04
CA GLN A 181 6.03 4.83 -3.48
C GLN A 181 4.79 5.29 -4.27
N HIS A 182 3.59 4.98 -3.78
CA HIS A 182 2.33 5.36 -4.43
C HIS A 182 1.85 6.77 -4.04
N ALA A 183 2.72 7.58 -3.43
CA ALA A 183 2.38 8.95 -3.06
C ALA A 183 2.08 9.84 -4.28
N ASN A 184 1.08 10.69 -4.14
CA ASN A 184 0.79 11.79 -5.05
C ASN A 184 1.49 13.06 -4.56
N MET A 185 2.61 13.43 -5.17
CA MET A 185 3.30 14.69 -4.83
C MET A 185 2.49 15.88 -5.35
N THR A 186 2.13 16.77 -4.44
CA THR A 186 1.45 18.04 -4.69
C THR A 186 2.41 19.20 -4.47
N GLU A 187 2.00 20.38 -4.90
CA GLU A 187 2.77 21.61 -4.65
C GLU A 187 3.05 21.81 -3.16
N LYS A 188 2.05 21.63 -2.30
CA LYS A 188 2.21 21.78 -0.85
C LYS A 188 3.20 20.78 -0.27
N LYS A 189 3.07 19.49 -0.61
CA LYS A 189 4.01 18.46 -0.16
C LYS A 189 5.44 18.78 -0.61
N ALA A 190 5.59 19.21 -1.87
CA ALA A 190 6.88 19.51 -2.47
C ALA A 190 7.54 20.78 -1.89
N THR A 191 6.76 21.82 -1.58
CA THR A 191 7.31 23.13 -1.18
C THR A 191 7.39 23.33 0.33
N LEU A 192 6.56 22.64 1.12
CA LEU A 192 6.49 22.81 2.57
C LEU A 192 7.39 21.82 3.34
N ALA A 193 7.77 20.69 2.74
CA ALA A 193 8.78 19.80 3.31
C ALA A 193 10.19 20.35 3.04
N THR A 194 11.13 20.18 3.96
CA THR A 194 12.55 20.50 3.75
C THR A 194 13.18 19.48 2.80
N PHE A 195 12.82 18.22 2.94
CA PHE A 195 13.21 17.11 2.06
C PHE A 195 12.18 16.00 2.09
N ILE A 196 12.19 15.16 1.06
CA ILE A 196 11.26 14.05 0.85
C ILE A 196 12.05 12.78 0.56
N VAL A 197 11.70 11.68 1.24
CA VAL A 197 12.22 10.33 0.97
C VAL A 197 11.07 9.39 0.65
N GLY A 198 11.17 8.61 -0.42
CA GLY A 198 10.16 7.63 -0.83
C GLY A 198 10.64 6.19 -0.73
N TYR A 199 9.71 5.23 -0.62
CA TYR A 199 10.01 3.81 -0.78
C TYR A 199 10.60 3.53 -2.16
N LYS A 200 11.51 2.56 -2.23
CA LYS A 200 12.23 2.15 -3.44
C LYS A 200 11.96 0.70 -3.82
N THR A 201 10.97 0.09 -3.20
CA THR A 201 10.62 -1.30 -3.46
C THR A 201 9.12 -1.49 -3.61
N ASN A 202 8.73 -2.31 -4.59
CA ASN A 202 7.37 -2.75 -4.78
C ASN A 202 7.36 -4.25 -5.17
N PRO A 203 6.80 -5.15 -4.38
CA PRO A 203 6.11 -4.93 -3.09
C PRO A 203 7.01 -4.33 -2.02
N HIS A 204 6.44 -3.50 -1.15
CA HIS A 204 7.17 -2.75 -0.13
C HIS A 204 7.86 -3.69 0.88
N ARG A 205 9.15 -3.46 1.11
CA ARG A 205 10.00 -4.21 2.03
C ARG A 205 11.12 -3.35 2.63
N ASP A 206 11.11 -2.04 2.36
CA ASP A 206 12.14 -1.07 2.75
C ASP A 206 11.62 0.03 3.69
N PHE A 207 10.51 -0.23 4.42
CA PHE A 207 9.94 0.67 5.42
C PHE A 207 11.01 1.22 6.37
N PHE A 208 11.73 0.31 7.05
CA PHE A 208 12.80 0.65 7.96
C PHE A 208 13.90 1.49 7.29
N ASN A 209 14.35 1.10 6.11
CA ASN A 209 15.42 1.80 5.38
C ASN A 209 15.01 3.20 4.95
N THR A 210 13.73 3.40 4.60
CA THR A 210 13.18 4.71 4.24
C THR A 210 13.16 5.63 5.44
N GLY A 211 12.66 5.15 6.58
CA GLY A 211 12.71 5.88 7.85
C GLY A 211 14.14 6.18 8.30
N TYR A 212 15.06 5.22 8.17
CA TYR A 212 16.47 5.40 8.48
C TYR A 212 17.13 6.49 7.62
N THR A 213 16.86 6.50 6.31
CA THR A 213 17.38 7.54 5.40
C THR A 213 16.83 8.91 5.76
N SER A 214 15.51 9.01 6.03
CA SER A 214 14.88 10.27 6.47
C SER A 214 15.46 10.75 7.81
N GLY A 215 15.61 9.84 8.77
CA GLY A 215 16.20 10.13 10.07
C GLY A 215 17.63 10.64 9.96
N LYS A 216 18.46 9.97 9.16
CA LYS A 216 19.83 10.39 8.89
C LYS A 216 19.87 11.84 8.36
N ILE A 217 19.10 12.12 7.30
CA ILE A 217 19.08 13.45 6.68
C ILE A 217 18.61 14.50 7.70
N LEU A 218 17.51 14.23 8.42
CA LEU A 218 16.97 15.18 9.39
C LEU A 218 17.92 15.44 10.54
N VAL A 219 18.50 14.42 11.14
CA VAL A 219 19.47 14.55 12.25
C VAL A 219 20.68 15.39 11.80
N GLN A 220 21.26 15.05 10.64
CA GLN A 220 22.41 15.78 10.11
C GLN A 220 22.05 17.25 9.76
N THR A 221 20.82 17.50 9.27
CA THR A 221 20.33 18.88 9.02
C THR A 221 20.20 19.65 10.33
N VAL A 222 19.59 19.07 11.36
CA VAL A 222 19.41 19.69 12.69
C VAL A 222 20.75 19.98 13.39
N LEU A 223 21.75 19.14 13.14
CA LEU A 223 23.12 19.34 13.64
C LEU A 223 23.97 20.28 12.77
N GLY A 224 23.46 20.71 11.62
CA GLY A 224 24.16 21.60 10.69
C GLY A 224 25.27 20.89 9.88
N GLU A 225 25.23 19.55 9.78
CA GLU A 225 26.19 18.75 9.04
C GLU A 225 25.89 18.69 7.54
N VAL A 226 24.60 18.80 7.14
CA VAL A 226 24.13 18.88 5.76
C VAL A 226 23.09 19.99 5.58
N SER A 227 22.92 20.47 4.36
CA SER A 227 21.95 21.49 3.99
C SER A 227 21.13 21.00 2.79
N PRO A 228 20.02 20.27 3.02
CA PRO A 228 19.25 19.68 1.94
C PRO A 228 18.74 20.69 0.93
N THR A 229 18.96 20.41 -0.33
CA THR A 229 18.35 21.07 -1.48
C THR A 229 17.55 20.05 -2.25
N MET A 230 16.32 20.35 -2.59
CA MET A 230 15.40 19.39 -3.21
C MET A 230 14.82 19.93 -4.51
N VAL A 231 14.73 19.05 -5.51
CA VAL A 231 13.97 19.27 -6.73
C VAL A 231 12.92 18.17 -6.88
N VAL A 232 11.68 18.57 -7.14
CA VAL A 232 10.55 17.70 -7.42
C VAL A 232 10.02 17.98 -8.82
N ASN A 233 9.99 16.99 -9.69
CA ASN A 233 9.30 17.05 -10.97
C ASN A 233 7.95 16.34 -10.89
N LYS A 234 6.90 16.99 -11.34
CA LYS A 234 5.58 16.41 -11.56
C LYS A 234 5.41 16.06 -13.03
N LEU A 235 5.04 14.81 -13.30
CA LEU A 235 4.95 14.30 -14.67
C LEU A 235 3.48 14.24 -15.13
N ARG A 236 3.24 14.53 -16.39
CA ARG A 236 1.96 14.25 -17.08
C ARG A 236 1.85 12.76 -17.40
N LEU A 237 2.00 11.92 -16.39
CA LEU A 237 2.06 10.46 -16.53
C LEU A 237 1.26 9.78 -15.43
N LEU A 238 0.26 9.01 -15.84
CA LEU A 238 -0.53 8.16 -14.95
C LEU A 238 -0.56 6.75 -15.51
N ARG A 239 -0.17 5.77 -14.74
CA ARG A 239 -0.20 4.38 -15.18
C ARG A 239 -0.85 3.48 -14.14
N GLY A 240 -1.61 2.51 -14.63
CA GLY A 240 -2.14 1.42 -13.85
C GLY A 240 -1.50 0.09 -14.22
N GLY A 241 -1.93 -0.99 -13.59
CA GLY A 241 -1.76 -2.33 -14.13
C GLY A 241 -0.43 -3.03 -13.92
N GLY A 242 0.19 -2.92 -12.74
CA GLY A 242 1.23 -3.87 -12.33
C GLY A 242 2.60 -3.71 -12.99
N THR A 243 2.89 -2.55 -13.57
CA THR A 243 4.21 -2.23 -14.16
C THR A 243 5.16 -1.54 -13.19
N MET A 244 4.88 -1.57 -11.88
CA MET A 244 5.58 -0.75 -10.88
C MET A 244 6.51 -1.55 -9.97
N MET A 245 6.78 -2.83 -10.29
CA MET A 245 7.65 -3.68 -9.46
C MET A 245 9.12 -3.32 -9.69
N ASP A 246 9.83 -3.02 -8.62
CA ASP A 246 11.22 -2.56 -8.64
C ASP A 246 12.24 -3.58 -9.18
N PHE A 247 11.88 -4.86 -9.23
CA PHE A 247 12.75 -5.97 -9.66
C PHE A 247 12.37 -6.56 -11.02
N LEU A 248 11.38 -6.01 -11.70
CA LEU A 248 10.94 -6.44 -13.03
C LEU A 248 11.04 -5.28 -14.04
N ALA A 249 11.34 -5.66 -15.29
CA ALA A 249 11.31 -4.68 -16.37
C ALA A 249 9.92 -4.04 -16.53
N PRO A 250 9.86 -2.75 -16.80
CA PRO A 250 10.99 -1.86 -17.08
C PRO A 250 11.60 -1.18 -15.86
N MET A 251 10.99 -1.31 -14.67
CA MET A 251 11.32 -0.52 -13.49
C MET A 251 12.64 -0.93 -12.82
N ASP A 252 13.08 -2.17 -12.98
CA ASP A 252 14.33 -2.69 -12.41
C ASP A 252 15.55 -1.81 -12.77
N ARG A 253 15.59 -1.29 -13.99
CA ARG A 253 16.66 -0.41 -14.47
C ARG A 253 16.59 0.97 -13.83
N ILE A 254 15.38 1.51 -13.67
CA ILE A 254 15.16 2.85 -13.07
C ILE A 254 15.54 2.82 -11.60
N PHE A 255 15.05 1.83 -10.83
CA PHE A 255 15.41 1.69 -9.41
C PHE A 255 16.90 1.35 -9.20
N SER A 256 17.51 0.57 -10.10
CA SER A 256 18.95 0.34 -10.07
C SER A 256 19.74 1.63 -10.33
N ARG A 257 19.26 2.47 -11.25
CA ARG A 257 19.90 3.76 -11.54
C ARG A 257 19.79 4.73 -10.35
N MET A 258 18.65 4.81 -9.69
CA MET A 258 18.47 5.59 -8.46
C MET A 258 19.48 5.17 -7.38
N LYS A 259 19.66 3.86 -7.14
CA LYS A 259 20.66 3.35 -6.19
C LYS A 259 22.09 3.74 -6.56
N GLN A 260 22.44 3.80 -7.85
CA GLN A 260 23.74 4.25 -8.32
C GLN A 260 23.94 5.75 -8.06
N MET A 261 22.91 6.57 -8.30
CA MET A 261 22.95 8.03 -8.04
C MET A 261 23.24 8.31 -6.56
N GLU A 262 22.65 7.56 -5.64
CA GLU A 262 22.83 7.72 -4.20
C GLU A 262 24.23 7.32 -3.69
N GLN A 263 25.06 6.71 -4.53
CA GLN A 263 26.47 6.46 -4.19
C GLN A 263 27.35 7.71 -4.34
N SER A 264 26.84 8.76 -4.96
CA SER A 264 27.57 10.02 -5.14
C SER A 264 27.59 10.83 -3.83
N PRO A 265 28.72 11.45 -3.45
CA PRO A 265 28.90 12.05 -2.12
C PRO A 265 27.88 13.11 -1.73
N ASN A 266 27.42 13.92 -2.68
CA ASN A 266 26.49 15.02 -2.42
C ASN A 266 25.02 14.64 -2.64
N VAL A 267 24.73 13.38 -2.92
CA VAL A 267 23.36 12.89 -3.10
C VAL A 267 22.86 12.31 -1.80
N LEU A 268 21.86 12.96 -1.20
CA LEU A 268 21.24 12.51 0.05
C LEU A 268 20.16 11.47 -0.19
N CYS A 269 19.32 11.66 -1.23
CA CYS A 269 18.28 10.71 -1.61
C CYS A 269 17.79 10.97 -3.03
N VAL A 270 17.36 9.92 -3.73
CA VAL A 270 16.58 10.00 -4.97
C VAL A 270 15.33 9.14 -4.81
N SER A 271 14.17 9.68 -5.11
CA SER A 271 12.87 8.97 -4.99
C SER A 271 12.06 9.07 -6.27
N ASN A 272 11.29 8.02 -6.55
CA ASN A 272 10.39 7.96 -7.70
C ASN A 272 9.00 7.54 -7.20
N PHE A 273 8.04 8.44 -7.34
CA PHE A 273 6.66 8.23 -6.89
C PHE A 273 5.77 7.83 -8.04
N LEU A 274 5.32 6.62 -8.00
CA LEU A 274 4.51 5.95 -9.01
C LEU A 274 3.06 5.88 -8.52
N VAL A 275 2.44 7.04 -8.32
CA VAL A 275 1.08 7.11 -7.75
C VAL A 275 0.13 6.17 -8.48
N HIS A 276 -0.69 5.45 -7.72
CA HIS A 276 -1.71 4.58 -8.27
C HIS A 276 -2.87 5.39 -8.90
N PRO A 277 -3.63 4.82 -9.85
CA PRO A 277 -4.65 5.55 -10.60
C PRO A 277 -5.97 5.74 -9.84
N PHE A 278 -6.05 5.34 -8.57
CA PHE A 278 -7.31 5.34 -7.80
C PHE A 278 -7.51 6.59 -6.94
N LEU A 279 -6.75 7.65 -7.16
CA LEU A 279 -7.05 9.01 -6.67
C LEU A 279 -7.76 9.82 -7.76
N ASP A 280 -8.55 10.81 -7.35
CA ASP A 280 -9.20 11.75 -8.26
C ASP A 280 -8.95 13.20 -7.80
N GLU A 281 -7.70 13.63 -7.96
CA GLU A 281 -7.19 14.93 -7.48
C GLU A 281 -6.56 15.74 -8.61
N PRO A 282 -6.57 17.11 -8.51
CA PRO A 282 -6.08 17.98 -9.58
C PRO A 282 -4.62 17.75 -9.97
N GLU A 283 -3.76 17.38 -9.03
CA GLU A 283 -2.32 17.17 -9.27
C GLU A 283 -1.96 15.67 -9.35
N LEU A 284 -2.91 14.82 -9.77
CA LEU A 284 -2.62 13.39 -9.93
C LEU A 284 -1.59 13.15 -11.04
N GLY A 285 -0.53 12.38 -10.76
CA GLY A 285 0.52 12.02 -11.71
C GLY A 285 1.79 11.53 -11.03
N TRP A 286 2.65 10.83 -11.76
CA TRP A 286 3.95 10.38 -11.25
C TRP A 286 4.85 11.57 -10.91
N SER A 287 5.85 11.33 -10.06
CA SER A 287 6.76 12.40 -9.64
C SER A 287 8.15 11.85 -9.33
N THR A 288 9.18 12.61 -9.64
CA THR A 288 10.57 12.30 -9.31
C THR A 288 11.13 13.33 -8.35
N VAL A 289 11.92 12.88 -7.39
CA VAL A 289 12.52 13.73 -6.36
C VAL A 289 14.01 13.42 -6.25
N ALA A 290 14.81 14.47 -6.20
CA ALA A 290 16.21 14.34 -5.83
C ALA A 290 16.55 15.35 -4.71
N VAL A 291 17.23 14.84 -3.68
CA VAL A 291 17.70 15.62 -2.53
C VAL A 291 19.22 15.55 -2.50
N THR A 292 19.86 16.70 -2.48
CA THR A 292 21.33 16.82 -2.46
C THR A 292 21.79 17.70 -1.31
N ASP A 293 23.05 17.61 -0.94
CA ASP A 293 23.66 18.49 0.05
C ASP A 293 24.13 19.77 -0.65
N ASN A 294 23.37 20.85 -0.52
CA ASN A 294 23.64 22.19 -1.03
C ASN A 294 24.06 22.24 -2.53
N ASP A 295 23.48 21.36 -3.35
CA ASP A 295 23.77 21.30 -4.80
C ASP A 295 22.46 21.23 -5.63
N PRO A 296 21.78 22.39 -5.86
CA PRO A 296 20.52 22.45 -6.59
C PRO A 296 20.67 22.03 -8.07
N GLU A 297 21.83 22.26 -8.67
CA GLU A 297 22.06 21.86 -10.05
C GLU A 297 22.14 20.33 -10.18
N LEU A 298 22.82 19.68 -9.24
CA LEU A 298 22.86 18.21 -9.18
C LEU A 298 21.45 17.65 -8.94
N ALA A 299 20.70 18.18 -7.96
CA ALA A 299 19.34 17.76 -7.70
C ALA A 299 18.46 17.85 -8.95
N ASN A 300 18.55 18.97 -9.68
CA ASN A 300 17.81 19.16 -10.92
C ASN A 300 18.18 18.12 -12.01
N ARG A 301 19.48 17.87 -12.21
CA ARG A 301 19.93 16.88 -13.20
C ARG A 301 19.41 15.48 -12.87
N LEU A 302 19.50 15.07 -11.59
CA LEU A 302 19.11 13.73 -11.15
C LEU A 302 17.59 13.54 -11.25
N ALA A 303 16.79 14.51 -10.78
CA ALA A 303 15.34 14.45 -10.88
C ALA A 303 14.87 14.36 -12.34
N ASN A 304 15.48 15.17 -13.24
CA ASN A 304 15.17 15.13 -14.68
C ASN A 304 15.55 13.78 -15.31
N GLU A 305 16.71 13.22 -14.97
CA GLU A 305 17.16 11.93 -15.52
C GLU A 305 16.15 10.80 -15.19
N ILE A 306 15.63 10.74 -13.96
CA ILE A 306 14.61 9.76 -13.59
C ILE A 306 13.29 10.04 -14.32
N ALA A 307 12.88 11.31 -14.46
CA ALA A 307 11.68 11.68 -15.21
C ALA A 307 11.76 11.27 -16.69
N ASP A 308 12.92 11.43 -17.31
CA ASP A 308 13.17 10.98 -18.69
C ASP A 308 13.11 9.45 -18.81
N LEU A 309 13.65 8.73 -17.83
CA LEU A 309 13.57 7.27 -17.78
C LEU A 309 12.11 6.80 -17.62
N ASP A 310 11.32 7.39 -16.72
CA ASP A 310 9.90 7.08 -16.55
C ASP A 310 9.12 7.35 -17.83
N TRP A 311 9.40 8.50 -18.47
CA TRP A 311 8.75 8.85 -19.74
C TRP A 311 9.10 7.88 -20.86
N SER A 312 10.34 7.43 -20.91
CA SER A 312 10.82 6.47 -21.91
C SER A 312 10.07 5.13 -21.85
N VAL A 313 9.58 4.74 -20.66
CA VAL A 313 8.86 3.49 -20.45
C VAL A 313 7.34 3.65 -20.38
N ARG A 314 6.80 4.86 -20.63
CA ARG A 314 5.36 5.15 -20.54
C ARG A 314 4.47 4.24 -21.39
N GLY A 315 4.97 3.83 -22.55
CA GLY A 315 4.28 2.93 -23.48
C GLY A 315 4.49 1.43 -23.23
N TYR A 316 5.25 1.06 -22.18
CA TYR A 316 5.49 -0.35 -21.88
C TYR A 316 4.18 -1.06 -21.55
N LYS A 317 3.85 -2.11 -22.30
CA LYS A 317 2.63 -2.90 -22.07
C LYS A 317 2.97 -4.14 -21.26
N VAL A 318 2.22 -4.38 -20.20
CA VAL A 318 2.27 -5.67 -19.51
C VAL A 318 1.72 -6.73 -20.44
N THR A 319 2.51 -7.75 -20.72
CA THR A 319 2.16 -8.84 -21.66
C THR A 319 1.20 -9.87 -21.05
N GLN A 320 0.82 -9.70 -19.78
CA GLN A 320 -0.09 -10.64 -19.12
C GLN A 320 -1.49 -10.53 -19.72
N LYS A 321 -2.03 -11.68 -20.17
CA LYS A 321 -3.39 -11.76 -20.69
C LYS A 321 -4.40 -11.41 -19.60
N ILE A 322 -5.25 -10.45 -19.87
CA ILE A 322 -6.38 -10.07 -19.04
C ILE A 322 -7.62 -10.75 -19.60
N LEU A 323 -8.42 -11.34 -18.74
CA LEU A 323 -9.60 -12.11 -19.09
C LEU A 323 -10.85 -11.53 -18.43
N SER A 324 -11.99 -11.57 -19.10
CA SER A 324 -13.29 -11.44 -18.44
C SER A 324 -13.57 -12.64 -17.54
N PRO A 325 -14.52 -12.55 -16.59
CA PRO A 325 -14.90 -13.68 -15.73
C PRO A 325 -15.25 -14.95 -16.52
N SER A 326 -16.05 -14.84 -17.56
CA SER A 326 -16.44 -15.98 -18.42
C SER A 326 -15.26 -16.59 -19.20
N GLU A 327 -14.33 -15.76 -19.70
CA GLU A 327 -13.11 -16.25 -20.34
C GLU A 327 -12.19 -16.95 -19.34
N ALA A 328 -12.10 -16.46 -18.12
CA ALA A 328 -11.30 -17.07 -17.06
C ALA A 328 -11.85 -18.45 -16.67
N VAL A 329 -13.18 -18.61 -16.57
CA VAL A 329 -13.81 -19.91 -16.33
C VAL A 329 -13.48 -20.90 -17.45
N ARG A 330 -13.59 -20.51 -18.73
CA ARG A 330 -13.19 -21.35 -19.86
C ARG A 330 -11.71 -21.72 -19.79
N ALA A 331 -10.84 -20.73 -19.54
CA ALA A 331 -9.40 -20.95 -19.44
C ALA A 331 -9.01 -21.89 -18.28
N ALA A 332 -9.74 -21.83 -17.15
CA ALA A 332 -9.56 -22.74 -16.04
C ALA A 332 -9.96 -24.18 -16.41
N ARG A 333 -11.04 -24.37 -17.16
CA ARG A 333 -11.41 -25.69 -17.68
C ARG A 333 -10.35 -26.28 -18.59
N ASP A 334 -9.81 -25.49 -19.51
CA ASP A 334 -8.75 -25.87 -20.44
C ASP A 334 -7.43 -26.20 -19.71
N SER A 335 -7.25 -25.69 -18.50
CA SER A 335 -6.05 -25.89 -17.66
C SER A 335 -6.17 -27.16 -16.78
N TRP A 336 -6.65 -28.26 -17.36
CA TRP A 336 -6.91 -29.48 -16.61
C TRP A 336 -5.66 -30.11 -15.97
N LEU A 337 -4.49 -29.95 -16.61
CA LEU A 337 -3.22 -30.49 -16.09
C LEU A 337 -2.76 -29.70 -14.85
N GLU A 338 -2.83 -28.38 -14.91
CA GLU A 338 -2.49 -27.50 -13.78
C GLU A 338 -3.41 -27.78 -12.58
N ARG A 339 -4.71 -27.97 -12.83
CA ARG A 339 -5.69 -28.31 -11.77
C ARG A 339 -5.46 -29.70 -11.19
N LEU A 340 -4.96 -30.64 -11.96
CA LEU A 340 -4.58 -31.96 -11.46
C LEU A 340 -3.38 -31.89 -10.50
N LEU A 341 -2.46 -30.94 -10.70
CA LEU A 341 -1.23 -30.78 -9.92
C LEU A 341 -1.35 -29.78 -8.76
N GLY A 342 -2.45 -29.03 -8.70
CA GLY A 342 -2.70 -28.02 -7.68
C GLY A 342 -3.97 -27.24 -7.99
N THR A 343 -3.93 -25.91 -7.83
CA THR A 343 -5.05 -25.03 -8.13
C THR A 343 -4.67 -23.97 -9.16
N THR A 344 -5.65 -23.46 -9.90
CA THR A 344 -5.52 -22.24 -10.68
C THR A 344 -6.04 -21.05 -9.84
N MET A 345 -5.35 -19.91 -9.91
CA MET A 345 -5.74 -18.71 -9.17
C MET A 345 -6.35 -17.67 -10.11
N PHE A 346 -7.50 -17.12 -9.73
CA PHE A 346 -8.06 -15.93 -10.36
C PHE A 346 -7.65 -14.71 -9.52
N CYS A 347 -6.87 -13.83 -10.12
CA CYS A 347 -6.53 -12.54 -9.54
C CYS A 347 -7.64 -11.55 -9.92
N ASP A 348 -8.48 -11.18 -8.96
CA ASP A 348 -9.56 -10.21 -9.16
C ASP A 348 -8.99 -8.79 -9.16
N LEU A 349 -8.73 -8.26 -10.36
CA LEU A 349 -8.13 -6.94 -10.54
C LEU A 349 -9.12 -5.79 -10.40
N SER A 350 -10.42 -6.09 -10.33
CA SER A 350 -11.47 -5.07 -10.24
C SER A 350 -12.01 -4.87 -8.82
N ASP A 351 -11.61 -5.77 -7.90
CA ASP A 351 -12.01 -5.71 -6.49
C ASP A 351 -10.83 -6.08 -5.59
N THR A 352 -9.73 -5.35 -5.77
CA THR A 352 -8.50 -5.54 -4.99
C THR A 352 -8.60 -4.84 -3.66
N VAL A 353 -8.83 -5.60 -2.59
CA VAL A 353 -9.01 -5.06 -1.22
C VAL A 353 -7.77 -4.30 -0.74
N GLY A 354 -6.57 -4.79 -1.06
CA GLY A 354 -5.31 -4.12 -0.70
C GLY A 354 -5.08 -2.75 -1.36
N THR A 355 -5.95 -2.33 -2.28
CA THR A 355 -5.96 -0.99 -2.89
C THR A 355 -7.28 -0.26 -2.62
N GLY A 356 -7.93 -0.57 -1.50
CA GLY A 356 -9.10 0.16 -0.99
C GLY A 356 -10.45 -0.23 -1.58
N SER A 357 -10.55 -1.34 -2.33
CA SER A 357 -11.85 -1.84 -2.80
C SER A 357 -12.64 -2.48 -1.66
N PRO A 358 -13.99 -2.42 -1.70
CA PRO A 358 -14.85 -3.02 -0.66
C PRO A 358 -14.73 -4.53 -0.49
N GLY A 359 -14.32 -5.27 -1.52
CA GLY A 359 -14.24 -6.73 -1.48
C GLY A 359 -15.59 -7.45 -1.71
N GLU A 360 -16.59 -6.76 -2.25
CA GLU A 360 -17.97 -7.29 -2.39
C GLU A 360 -18.39 -7.61 -3.84
N ASN A 361 -17.46 -7.59 -4.80
CA ASN A 361 -17.75 -7.82 -6.21
C ASN A 361 -18.24 -9.24 -6.47
N THR A 362 -19.31 -9.38 -7.24
CA THR A 362 -20.01 -10.64 -7.49
C THR A 362 -19.81 -11.23 -8.89
N TRP A 363 -19.13 -10.51 -9.81
CA TRP A 363 -19.03 -10.94 -11.21
C TRP A 363 -18.31 -12.27 -11.40
N ILE A 364 -17.21 -12.51 -10.66
CA ILE A 364 -16.47 -13.79 -10.73
C ILE A 364 -17.30 -14.91 -10.07
N LEU A 365 -17.96 -14.62 -8.95
CA LEU A 365 -18.89 -15.57 -8.30
C LEU A 365 -19.97 -16.02 -9.28
N LYS A 366 -20.63 -15.05 -9.94
CA LYS A 366 -21.69 -15.33 -10.92
C LYS A 366 -21.16 -16.23 -12.04
N ALA A 367 -20.03 -15.88 -12.66
CA ALA A 367 -19.45 -16.67 -13.73
C ALA A 367 -19.10 -18.10 -13.30
N LEU A 368 -18.51 -18.29 -12.11
CA LEU A 368 -18.17 -19.62 -11.60
C LEU A 368 -19.43 -20.43 -11.27
N ALA A 369 -20.45 -19.83 -10.66
CA ALA A 369 -21.68 -20.51 -10.30
C ALA A 369 -22.52 -20.92 -11.53
N GLU A 370 -22.61 -20.08 -12.56
CA GLU A 370 -23.45 -20.31 -13.73
C GLU A 370 -22.72 -21.07 -14.86
N GLU A 371 -21.47 -20.71 -15.12
CA GLU A 371 -20.70 -21.25 -16.25
C GLU A 371 -19.67 -22.31 -15.81
N GLY A 372 -19.28 -22.39 -14.54
CA GLY A 372 -18.27 -23.30 -13.99
C GLY A 372 -18.73 -24.20 -12.84
N PRO A 373 -20.01 -24.68 -12.80
CA PRO A 373 -20.51 -25.42 -11.62
C PRO A 373 -19.85 -26.78 -11.40
N ASP A 374 -19.09 -27.27 -12.36
CA ASP A 374 -18.27 -28.48 -12.32
C ASP A 374 -16.88 -28.26 -11.70
N LEU A 375 -16.43 -26.99 -11.62
CA LEU A 375 -15.16 -26.62 -11.02
C LEU A 375 -15.31 -26.45 -9.51
N VAL A 376 -14.44 -27.11 -8.73
CA VAL A 376 -14.35 -26.82 -7.29
C VAL A 376 -13.71 -25.45 -7.13
N SER A 377 -14.51 -24.43 -6.80
CA SER A 377 -14.08 -23.04 -6.75
C SER A 377 -14.31 -22.42 -5.36
N TYR A 378 -13.35 -21.61 -4.89
CA TYR A 378 -13.41 -20.84 -3.65
C TYR A 378 -13.45 -19.36 -4.00
N VAL A 379 -14.58 -18.71 -3.70
CA VAL A 379 -14.83 -17.31 -4.06
C VAL A 379 -15.22 -16.54 -2.83
N THR A 380 -14.56 -15.43 -2.58
CA THR A 380 -14.83 -14.53 -1.44
C THR A 380 -15.65 -13.33 -1.84
N VAL A 381 -16.64 -13.00 -1.02
CA VAL A 381 -17.45 -11.78 -1.12
C VAL A 381 -17.67 -11.22 0.27
N ARG A 382 -17.39 -9.93 0.50
CA ARG A 382 -17.77 -9.23 1.73
C ARG A 382 -19.27 -8.99 1.76
N ASP A 383 -19.91 -9.40 2.84
CA ASP A 383 -21.31 -9.05 3.13
C ASP A 383 -21.63 -9.30 4.61
N ALA A 384 -21.49 -8.27 5.45
CA ALA A 384 -21.72 -8.39 6.89
C ALA A 384 -23.16 -8.75 7.23
N GLU A 385 -24.15 -8.29 6.42
CA GLU A 385 -25.56 -8.60 6.64
C GLU A 385 -25.85 -10.10 6.44
N VAL A 386 -25.28 -10.70 5.40
CA VAL A 386 -25.42 -12.14 5.14
C VAL A 386 -24.74 -12.96 6.25
N VAL A 387 -23.56 -12.56 6.72
CA VAL A 387 -22.90 -13.22 7.86
C VAL A 387 -23.78 -13.17 9.09
N GLN A 388 -24.35 -12.00 9.42
CA GLN A 388 -25.26 -11.84 10.55
C GLN A 388 -26.53 -12.66 10.37
N GLN A 389 -27.14 -12.65 9.19
CA GLN A 389 -28.35 -13.43 8.87
C GLN A 389 -28.16 -14.93 9.09
N LEU A 390 -26.98 -15.46 8.73
CA LEU A 390 -26.70 -16.90 8.79
C LEU A 390 -26.00 -17.34 10.09
N TRP A 391 -25.70 -16.42 11.01
CA TRP A 391 -24.87 -16.74 12.17
C TRP A 391 -25.46 -17.79 13.08
N ASP A 392 -26.80 -17.81 13.25
CA ASP A 392 -27.50 -18.79 14.08
C ASP A 392 -28.12 -19.93 13.28
N THR A 393 -27.93 -19.95 11.95
CA THR A 393 -28.47 -21.01 11.09
C THR A 393 -27.72 -22.31 11.31
N PRO A 394 -28.40 -23.47 11.47
CA PRO A 394 -27.74 -24.76 11.60
C PRO A 394 -26.86 -25.10 10.40
N LEU A 395 -25.68 -25.71 10.67
CA LEU A 395 -24.85 -26.23 9.59
C LEU A 395 -25.58 -27.33 8.81
N ASN A 396 -25.24 -27.46 7.54
CA ASN A 396 -25.84 -28.39 6.56
C ASN A 396 -27.27 -28.04 6.14
N GLN A 397 -27.80 -26.90 6.57
CA GLN A 397 -29.09 -26.38 6.08
C GLN A 397 -28.92 -25.72 4.70
N GLU A 398 -29.92 -25.93 3.82
CA GLU A 398 -30.04 -25.19 2.56
C GLU A 398 -30.46 -23.74 2.86
N VAL A 399 -29.73 -22.79 2.28
CA VAL A 399 -29.95 -21.37 2.44
C VAL A 399 -29.96 -20.67 1.09
N THR A 400 -30.67 -19.55 1.02
CA THR A 400 -30.66 -18.65 -0.14
C THR A 400 -30.35 -17.25 0.34
N VAL A 401 -29.34 -16.61 -0.23
CA VAL A 401 -28.87 -15.28 0.15
C VAL A 401 -28.74 -14.38 -1.08
N SER A 402 -28.94 -13.09 -0.88
CA SER A 402 -28.56 -12.04 -1.83
C SER A 402 -27.27 -11.42 -1.34
N VAL A 403 -26.13 -11.67 -2.03
CA VAL A 403 -24.80 -11.34 -1.55
C VAL A 403 -24.11 -10.28 -2.40
N GLY A 404 -23.32 -9.42 -1.75
CA GLY A 404 -22.50 -8.39 -2.37
C GLY A 404 -23.29 -7.28 -3.09
N GLY A 405 -22.60 -6.35 -3.74
CA GLY A 405 -23.22 -5.26 -4.51
C GLY A 405 -24.13 -4.34 -3.71
N LYS A 406 -23.94 -4.26 -2.40
CA LYS A 406 -24.76 -3.45 -1.49
C LYS A 406 -24.11 -2.12 -1.13
N LEU A 407 -22.79 -2.12 -1.00
CA LEU A 407 -21.98 -0.94 -0.69
C LEU A 407 -21.70 -0.15 -1.97
N GLU A 408 -21.09 -0.81 -2.96
CA GLU A 408 -20.75 -0.23 -4.26
C GLU A 408 -21.84 -0.59 -5.28
N LYS A 409 -22.61 0.41 -5.73
CA LYS A 409 -23.79 0.22 -6.60
C LYS A 409 -23.57 0.69 -8.05
N VAL A 410 -22.44 1.33 -8.35
CA VAL A 410 -22.12 1.81 -9.70
C VAL A 410 -21.68 0.65 -10.58
N TYR A 411 -20.70 -0.11 -10.12
CA TYR A 411 -20.06 -1.18 -10.88
C TYR A 411 -20.56 -2.58 -10.54
N ASN A 412 -21.22 -2.77 -9.40
CA ASN A 412 -21.59 -4.07 -8.87
C ASN A 412 -23.10 -4.25 -8.70
N ARG A 413 -23.56 -5.49 -8.57
CA ARG A 413 -24.96 -5.84 -8.31
C ARG A 413 -25.03 -7.03 -7.38
N PRO A 414 -26.03 -7.09 -6.47
CA PRO A 414 -26.26 -8.28 -5.65
C PRO A 414 -26.48 -9.52 -6.52
N TYR A 415 -25.94 -10.64 -6.06
CA TYR A 415 -26.14 -11.95 -6.69
C TYR A 415 -26.87 -12.89 -5.74
N THR A 416 -27.96 -13.53 -6.22
CA THR A 416 -28.70 -14.54 -5.44
C THR A 416 -27.97 -15.86 -5.53
N PHE A 417 -27.51 -16.38 -4.39
CA PHE A 417 -26.82 -17.66 -4.29
C PHE A 417 -27.56 -18.58 -3.33
N SER A 418 -27.87 -19.81 -3.78
CA SER A 418 -28.52 -20.86 -2.97
C SER A 418 -27.56 -22.01 -2.79
N GLY A 419 -27.55 -22.62 -1.61
CA GLY A 419 -26.70 -23.78 -1.33
C GLY A 419 -26.70 -24.16 0.14
N GLN A 420 -25.90 -25.14 0.48
CA GLN A 420 -25.78 -25.67 1.83
C GLN A 420 -24.77 -24.85 2.66
N LEU A 421 -25.15 -24.39 3.84
CA LEU A 421 -24.25 -23.75 4.80
C LEU A 421 -23.33 -24.81 5.42
N ILE A 422 -22.03 -24.82 5.04
CA ILE A 422 -21.09 -25.87 5.44
C ILE A 422 -20.07 -25.44 6.50
N PHE A 423 -19.93 -24.13 6.73
CA PHE A 423 -19.02 -23.58 7.74
C PHE A 423 -19.56 -22.27 8.30
N ARG A 424 -19.26 -22.04 9.58
CA ARG A 424 -19.45 -20.77 10.29
C ARG A 424 -18.38 -20.64 11.36
N GLY A 425 -17.68 -19.52 11.38
CA GLY A 425 -16.61 -19.28 12.34
C GLY A 425 -15.80 -18.02 12.01
N GLU A 426 -14.65 -17.87 12.65
CA GLU A 426 -13.70 -16.80 12.35
C GLU A 426 -12.64 -17.30 11.39
N GLY A 427 -12.33 -16.47 10.39
CA GLY A 427 -11.24 -16.70 9.47
C GLY A 427 -9.92 -16.13 9.98
N ARG A 428 -8.79 -16.55 9.37
CA ARG A 428 -7.45 -16.04 9.64
C ARG A 428 -6.67 -15.80 8.35
N ASP A 429 -6.13 -14.60 8.19
CA ASP A 429 -5.22 -14.29 7.07
C ASP A 429 -3.80 -14.05 7.64
N GLY A 430 -3.00 -15.11 7.67
CA GLY A 430 -1.75 -15.13 8.42
C GLY A 430 -1.99 -15.20 9.93
N ALA A 431 -1.35 -14.32 10.69
CA ALA A 431 -1.53 -14.23 12.13
C ALA A 431 -2.77 -13.42 12.55
N LYS A 432 -3.33 -12.61 11.64
CA LYS A 432 -4.46 -11.71 11.93
C LYS A 432 -5.79 -12.43 11.77
N SER A 433 -6.79 -12.05 12.60
CA SER A 433 -8.19 -12.41 12.36
C SER A 433 -8.68 -11.74 11.09
N SER A 434 -9.46 -12.43 10.27
CA SER A 434 -10.18 -11.87 9.12
C SER A 434 -11.68 -11.66 9.42
N GLY A 435 -12.06 -11.69 10.69
CA GLY A 435 -13.42 -11.53 11.15
C GLY A 435 -14.30 -12.77 10.97
N ARG A 436 -15.59 -12.60 11.25
CA ARG A 436 -16.58 -13.66 11.11
C ARG A 436 -16.80 -13.99 9.63
N ALA A 437 -16.98 -15.28 9.34
CA ALA A 437 -17.23 -15.76 8.00
C ALA A 437 -18.19 -16.97 7.99
N VAL A 438 -18.89 -17.14 6.88
CA VAL A 438 -19.69 -18.32 6.58
C VAL A 438 -19.30 -18.88 5.22
N VAL A 439 -19.44 -20.19 5.00
CA VAL A 439 -19.22 -20.82 3.69
C VAL A 439 -20.50 -21.52 3.25
N ILE A 440 -20.97 -21.16 2.08
CA ILE A 440 -22.16 -21.74 1.42
C ILE A 440 -21.67 -22.50 0.19
N ARG A 441 -22.03 -23.78 0.07
CA ARG A 441 -21.63 -24.62 -1.06
C ARG A 441 -22.82 -24.95 -1.96
N ASN A 442 -22.64 -24.71 -3.25
CA ASN A 442 -23.55 -25.20 -4.28
C ASN A 442 -22.73 -25.89 -5.37
N ARG A 443 -22.93 -27.19 -5.57
CA ARG A 443 -22.12 -28.01 -6.49
C ARG A 443 -20.62 -27.82 -6.20
N GLY A 444 -19.84 -27.39 -7.21
CA GLY A 444 -18.41 -27.08 -7.07
C GLY A 444 -18.13 -25.72 -6.42
N THR A 445 -19.06 -24.77 -6.46
CA THR A 445 -18.82 -23.41 -5.97
C THR A 445 -18.97 -23.31 -4.46
N HIS A 446 -17.91 -22.83 -3.80
CA HIS A 446 -17.90 -22.49 -2.37
C HIS A 446 -17.84 -20.97 -2.25
N LEU A 447 -18.97 -20.37 -1.89
CA LEU A 447 -19.07 -18.95 -1.59
C LEU A 447 -18.63 -18.72 -0.15
N ILE A 448 -17.56 -18.00 0.04
CA ILE A 448 -17.06 -17.52 1.34
C ILE A 448 -17.61 -16.09 1.53
N VAL A 449 -18.50 -15.92 2.51
CA VAL A 449 -19.00 -14.60 2.87
C VAL A 449 -18.31 -14.13 4.13
N THR A 450 -17.72 -12.93 4.09
CA THR A 450 -16.98 -12.35 5.21
C THR A 450 -17.64 -11.07 5.70
N GLU A 451 -17.53 -10.81 7.00
CA GLU A 451 -17.98 -9.57 7.62
C GLU A 451 -17.07 -8.39 7.22
N GLU A 452 -15.77 -8.63 7.25
CA GLU A 452 -14.73 -7.67 6.87
C GLU A 452 -14.24 -7.89 5.43
N ALA A 453 -13.56 -6.91 4.87
CA ALA A 453 -12.99 -7.00 3.53
C ALA A 453 -11.89 -8.08 3.45
N PRO A 454 -12.02 -9.10 2.57
CA PRO A 454 -11.13 -10.26 2.54
C PRO A 454 -9.86 -9.99 1.73
N ASN A 455 -8.74 -9.73 2.37
CA ASN A 455 -7.46 -9.50 1.69
C ASN A 455 -6.92 -10.73 0.95
N THR A 456 -7.21 -11.94 1.44
CA THR A 456 -6.77 -13.22 0.83
C THR A 456 -5.25 -13.31 0.56
N TYR A 457 -4.44 -12.78 1.46
CA TYR A 457 -2.98 -12.77 1.29
C TYR A 457 -2.31 -14.12 1.56
N PHE A 458 -2.88 -14.92 2.47
CA PHE A 458 -2.28 -16.19 2.91
C PHE A 458 -3.19 -17.37 2.65
N PRO A 459 -2.61 -18.58 2.42
CA PRO A 459 -3.36 -19.83 2.36
C PRO A 459 -4.23 -20.08 3.60
N SER A 460 -3.78 -19.60 4.76
CA SER A 460 -4.51 -19.74 6.04
C SER A 460 -5.89 -19.11 6.01
N PHE A 461 -6.15 -18.10 5.17
CA PHE A 461 -7.49 -17.56 4.98
C PHE A 461 -8.49 -18.67 4.61
N PHE A 462 -8.15 -19.50 3.64
CA PHE A 462 -9.01 -20.59 3.19
C PHE A 462 -8.98 -21.79 4.13
N THR A 463 -7.80 -22.18 4.61
CA THR A 463 -7.67 -23.38 5.45
C THR A 463 -8.29 -23.21 6.84
N SER A 464 -8.30 -22.00 7.41
CA SER A 464 -9.01 -21.70 8.67
C SER A 464 -10.54 -21.85 8.56
N LEU A 465 -11.07 -21.73 7.33
CA LEU A 465 -12.48 -21.93 7.01
C LEU A 465 -12.81 -23.41 6.63
N GLY A 466 -11.88 -24.32 6.87
CA GLY A 466 -12.06 -25.75 6.56
C GLY A 466 -11.92 -26.10 5.07
N LEU A 467 -11.37 -25.20 4.25
CA LEU A 467 -11.22 -25.39 2.81
C LEU A 467 -9.81 -25.85 2.44
N ASP A 468 -9.73 -27.01 1.79
CA ASP A 468 -8.47 -27.60 1.33
C ASP A 468 -8.11 -27.07 -0.07
N LEU A 469 -7.08 -26.24 -0.14
CA LEU A 469 -6.61 -25.63 -1.39
C LEU A 469 -6.14 -26.65 -2.44
N MET A 470 -5.70 -27.84 -2.03
CA MET A 470 -5.32 -28.90 -2.98
C MET A 470 -6.53 -29.56 -3.65
N LYS A 471 -7.73 -29.37 -3.12
CA LYS A 471 -8.99 -29.85 -3.71
C LYS A 471 -9.66 -28.82 -4.60
N ALA A 472 -9.21 -27.56 -4.55
CA ALA A 472 -9.76 -26.51 -5.39
C ALA A 472 -9.21 -26.60 -6.81
N ASP A 473 -10.09 -26.44 -7.79
CA ASP A 473 -9.74 -26.20 -9.19
C ASP A 473 -9.43 -24.72 -9.40
N VAL A 474 -10.20 -23.85 -8.73
CA VAL A 474 -10.07 -22.38 -8.82
C VAL A 474 -10.10 -21.77 -7.44
N VAL A 475 -9.19 -20.83 -7.18
CA VAL A 475 -9.21 -19.97 -5.99
C VAL A 475 -9.17 -18.52 -6.41
N VAL A 476 -10.12 -17.70 -5.93
CA VAL A 476 -10.17 -16.27 -6.23
C VAL A 476 -9.42 -15.50 -5.16
N ALA A 477 -8.44 -14.71 -5.58
CA ALA A 477 -7.66 -13.82 -4.73
C ALA A 477 -7.99 -12.36 -5.03
N LYS A 478 -8.40 -11.61 -4.01
CA LYS A 478 -8.72 -10.17 -4.09
C LYS A 478 -7.50 -9.29 -3.75
N ASN A 479 -6.35 -9.64 -4.33
CA ASN A 479 -5.12 -8.87 -4.24
C ASN A 479 -4.25 -9.06 -5.51
N LEU A 480 -3.30 -8.14 -5.75
CA LEU A 480 -2.58 -8.07 -7.03
C LEU A 480 -1.41 -9.05 -7.13
N PHE A 481 -0.47 -9.02 -6.17
CA PHE A 481 0.78 -9.74 -6.31
C PHE A 481 1.17 -10.64 -5.12
N PRO A 482 0.99 -10.25 -3.85
CA PRO A 482 1.57 -10.99 -2.71
C PRO A 482 1.16 -12.47 -2.66
N PHE A 483 -0.07 -12.80 -3.08
CA PHE A 483 -0.55 -14.17 -3.11
C PHE A 483 0.30 -15.07 -4.03
N ARG A 484 0.88 -14.54 -5.11
CA ARG A 484 1.68 -15.33 -6.08
C ARG A 484 2.85 -16.03 -5.39
N ILE A 485 3.50 -15.36 -4.43
CA ILE A 485 4.61 -15.92 -3.65
C ILE A 485 4.10 -16.83 -2.54
N ARG A 486 3.07 -16.39 -1.81
CA ARG A 486 2.56 -17.11 -0.63
C ARG A 486 1.81 -18.39 -0.96
N PHE A 487 1.25 -18.47 -2.16
CA PHE A 487 0.52 -19.66 -2.65
C PHE A 487 1.35 -20.57 -3.58
N LEU A 488 2.67 -20.41 -3.66
CA LEU A 488 3.55 -21.19 -4.57
C LEU A 488 3.35 -22.71 -4.47
N GLN A 489 3.11 -23.23 -3.26
CA GLN A 489 2.87 -24.66 -3.07
C GLN A 489 1.53 -25.16 -3.67
N TYR A 490 0.55 -24.27 -3.87
CA TYR A 490 -0.78 -24.59 -4.40
C TYR A 490 -0.98 -24.14 -5.82
N ASN A 491 -0.57 -22.91 -6.14
CA ASN A 491 -0.81 -22.23 -7.41
C ASN A 491 0.02 -22.84 -8.55
N ARG A 492 -0.65 -23.29 -9.60
CA ARG A 492 -0.01 -23.80 -10.82
C ARG A 492 -0.20 -22.89 -12.02
N LYS A 493 -1.21 -22.03 -11.97
CA LYS A 493 -1.46 -21.03 -13.02
C LYS A 493 -2.30 -19.88 -12.48
N THR A 494 -1.95 -18.67 -12.88
CA THR A 494 -2.71 -17.47 -12.49
C THR A 494 -3.35 -16.85 -13.72
N PHE A 495 -4.63 -16.50 -13.59
CA PHE A 495 -5.37 -15.70 -14.55
C PHE A 495 -5.68 -14.33 -13.95
N ASN A 496 -5.35 -13.26 -14.68
CA ASN A 496 -5.74 -11.91 -14.32
C ASN A 496 -7.16 -11.69 -14.83
N VAL A 497 -8.09 -11.40 -13.92
CA VAL A 497 -9.51 -11.26 -14.25
C VAL A 497 -9.94 -9.83 -14.01
N VAL A 498 -10.58 -9.22 -15.02
CA VAL A 498 -11.15 -7.88 -14.95
C VAL A 498 -12.64 -7.94 -15.19
N SER A 499 -13.38 -7.26 -14.35
CA SER A 499 -14.82 -7.00 -14.45
C SER A 499 -15.09 -5.51 -14.24
N ALA A 500 -16.34 -5.10 -14.04
CA ALA A 500 -16.61 -3.77 -13.49
C ALA A 500 -16.25 -3.74 -11.99
N GLY A 501 -15.62 -2.67 -11.53
CA GLY A 501 -15.21 -2.52 -10.12
C GLY A 501 -14.36 -1.27 -9.85
N THR A 502 -14.13 -0.97 -8.57
CA THR A 502 -13.48 0.27 -8.10
C THR A 502 -11.96 0.28 -8.28
N THR A 503 -11.34 -0.86 -8.59
CA THR A 503 -9.89 -0.98 -8.79
C THR A 503 -9.54 -1.43 -10.20
N ASN A 504 -10.30 -0.97 -11.20
CA ASN A 504 -10.02 -1.30 -12.59
C ASN A 504 -8.63 -0.79 -12.99
N ILE A 505 -7.77 -1.70 -13.47
CA ILE A 505 -6.41 -1.37 -13.92
C ILE A 505 -6.37 -0.63 -15.26
N ASP A 506 -7.46 -0.66 -16.02
CA ASP A 506 -7.61 0.12 -17.25
C ASP A 506 -8.05 1.54 -16.90
N VAL A 507 -7.11 2.47 -16.90
CA VAL A 507 -7.36 3.88 -16.56
C VAL A 507 -8.40 4.55 -17.45
N PHE A 508 -8.68 4.01 -18.65
CA PHE A 508 -9.74 4.50 -19.53
C PHE A 508 -11.16 4.14 -19.04
N GLN A 509 -11.27 3.19 -18.13
CA GLN A 509 -12.53 2.77 -17.52
C GLN A 509 -12.82 3.49 -16.19
N ILE A 510 -11.91 4.34 -15.72
CA ILE A 510 -12.06 5.09 -14.48
C ILE A 510 -12.71 6.45 -14.79
N ASP A 511 -13.77 6.78 -14.09
CA ASP A 511 -14.56 8.01 -14.31
C ASP A 511 -13.99 9.18 -13.49
N TYR A 512 -12.81 9.67 -13.90
CA TYR A 512 -12.17 10.83 -13.28
C TYR A 512 -13.00 12.10 -13.45
N LYS A 513 -13.11 12.89 -12.36
CA LYS A 513 -13.83 14.18 -12.34
C LYS A 513 -12.91 15.38 -12.10
N ASN A 514 -11.82 15.16 -11.33
CA ASN A 514 -11.02 16.25 -10.76
C ASN A 514 -9.59 16.32 -11.30
N ILE A 515 -9.10 15.29 -11.99
CA ILE A 515 -7.72 15.29 -12.50
C ILE A 515 -7.47 16.38 -13.54
N THR A 516 -6.29 16.96 -13.52
CA THR A 516 -5.89 17.96 -14.53
C THR A 516 -5.48 17.28 -15.85
N ARG A 517 -6.09 17.72 -16.95
CA ARG A 517 -5.78 17.28 -18.31
C ARG A 517 -4.92 18.34 -19.03
N PRO A 518 -4.08 17.96 -20.07
CA PRO A 518 -3.87 16.60 -20.55
C PRO A 518 -2.91 15.78 -19.70
N ILE A 519 -3.13 14.44 -19.62
CA ILE A 519 -2.27 13.48 -18.94
C ILE A 519 -2.21 12.15 -19.71
N TYR A 520 -1.01 11.61 -19.93
CA TYR A 520 -0.82 10.29 -20.56
C TYR A 520 -1.23 9.16 -19.59
N PRO A 521 -1.94 8.11 -20.03
CA PRO A 521 -2.33 7.78 -21.40
C PRO A 521 -3.72 8.28 -21.81
N LEU A 522 -4.43 8.99 -20.96
CA LEU A 522 -5.80 9.47 -21.22
C LEU A 522 -5.83 10.52 -22.34
N ASP A 523 -4.71 11.19 -22.58
CA ASP A 523 -4.49 12.17 -23.64
C ASP A 523 -3.17 11.91 -24.36
N GLU A 524 -3.05 12.47 -25.57
CA GLU A 524 -1.76 12.61 -26.23
C GLU A 524 -0.96 13.72 -25.56
N VAL A 525 0.25 13.42 -25.16
CA VAL A 525 1.17 14.32 -24.46
C VAL A 525 2.57 14.13 -25.05
N ASP A 526 3.18 15.22 -25.48
CA ASP A 526 4.49 15.20 -26.14
C ASP A 526 5.66 15.07 -25.17
N SER A 527 5.51 15.57 -23.94
CA SER A 527 6.55 15.65 -22.91
C SER A 527 5.97 15.33 -21.53
N TRP A 528 6.82 14.77 -20.65
CA TRP A 528 6.45 14.55 -19.25
C TRP A 528 6.31 15.87 -18.47
N GLN A 529 6.96 16.95 -18.91
CA GLN A 529 7.05 18.20 -18.19
C GLN A 529 5.67 18.79 -17.90
N TRP A 530 5.40 18.92 -16.59
CA TRP A 530 4.17 19.55 -16.11
C TRP A 530 4.46 20.66 -15.12
N LYS A 531 4.91 20.29 -13.89
CA LYS A 531 5.29 21.22 -12.84
C LYS A 531 6.66 20.83 -12.29
N LYS A 532 7.38 21.82 -11.79
CA LYS A 532 8.64 21.63 -11.11
C LYS A 532 8.69 22.54 -9.89
N TRP A 533 9.11 21.96 -8.76
CA TRP A 533 9.29 22.70 -7.53
C TRP A 533 10.72 22.53 -7.05
N GLU A 534 11.29 23.60 -6.51
CA GLU A 534 12.67 23.68 -6.04
C GLU A 534 12.67 24.23 -4.63
N ASN A 535 13.23 23.49 -3.69
CA ASN A 535 13.42 23.97 -2.34
C ASN A 535 14.88 24.31 -2.13
N PRO A 536 15.20 25.59 -1.85
CA PRO A 536 16.54 26.02 -1.50
C PRO A 536 16.94 25.43 -0.14
N PRO A 537 18.25 25.43 0.17
CA PRO A 537 18.73 24.96 1.47
C PRO A 537 18.12 25.80 2.62
N VAL A 538 17.81 25.15 3.71
CA VAL A 538 17.42 25.81 4.97
C VAL A 538 18.63 26.59 5.47
N LYS A 539 18.46 27.90 5.72
CA LYS A 539 19.53 28.81 6.16
C LYS A 539 19.83 28.68 7.64
#